data_e3514b0a979cf4d1bfb67044b0de4c6d
#
_entry.id   e3514b0a979cf4d1bfb67044b0de4c6d
#
_cell.length_a   1.000
_cell.length_b   1.000
_cell.length_c   1.000
_cell.angle_alpha   90.00
_cell.angle_beta   90.00
_cell.angle_gamma   90.00
#
_symmetry.space_group_name_H-M   'P 1'
#
loop_
_entity.id
_entity.type
_entity.pdbx_description
1 polymer ?
#
loop_
_entity_poly.entity_id
_entity_poly.type
_entity_poly.pdbx_seq_one_letter_code
_entity_poly.pdbx_strand_id
1 'polypeptide(L)'
;GDNAAGSSSSISSSDGSAGTYGDSDDARSAQATIADIPAYTGALCIDINHGMPGVTAQDGARGTFMQVSVLDFDGRCGTAFARIGPDTVSNEKRGDISQVHPSGWVQRKYSFVDDVMLYNRSHLIAHQLCGENANEKNLITGTRTFNAVGMLYYEELGGDYVRSTG
;
A
#
# COMPACT_ATOMS: atom_id res chain seq x y z
N GLY A 1 5.38 -15.90 -73.06
CA GLY A 1 5.84 -17.08 -72.34
C GLY A 1 6.27 -16.69 -70.94
N ASP A 2 5.83 -17.48 -70.05
CA ASP A 2 6.39 -17.75 -68.73
C ASP A 2 5.96 -16.89 -67.52
N ASN A 3 5.04 -17.52 -66.84
CA ASN A 3 4.58 -17.33 -65.49
C ASN A 3 5.73 -17.55 -64.45
N ALA A 4 5.89 -16.67 -63.51
CA ALA A 4 6.56 -16.96 -62.25
C ALA A 4 5.69 -16.48 -61.09
N ALA A 5 5.13 -17.45 -60.40
CA ALA A 5 4.35 -17.23 -59.18
C ALA A 5 5.28 -16.83 -58.02
N GLY A 6 5.08 -15.64 -57.47
CA GLY A 6 5.71 -15.18 -56.22
C GLY A 6 4.87 -15.61 -55.01
N SER A 7 5.42 -16.48 -54.22
CA SER A 7 4.89 -16.93 -52.94
C SER A 7 4.96 -15.81 -51.93
N SER A 8 3.86 -15.27 -51.48
CA SER A 8 3.79 -14.33 -50.36
C SER A 8 3.69 -15.12 -49.05
N SER A 9 4.77 -15.14 -48.28
CA SER A 9 4.76 -15.59 -46.90
C SER A 9 4.10 -14.56 -46.00
N SER A 10 2.94 -14.90 -45.51
CA SER A 10 2.23 -14.16 -44.48
C SER A 10 2.96 -14.33 -43.12
N ILE A 11 3.53 -13.24 -42.59
CA ILE A 11 4.00 -13.16 -41.22
C ILE A 11 2.77 -12.99 -40.34
N SER A 12 2.42 -14.01 -39.59
CA SER A 12 1.41 -13.91 -38.54
C SER A 12 2.01 -13.16 -37.37
N SER A 13 1.57 -11.94 -37.15
CA SER A 13 1.79 -11.19 -35.93
C SER A 13 1.04 -11.88 -34.77
N SER A 14 1.77 -12.43 -33.83
CA SER A 14 1.21 -12.89 -32.57
C SER A 14 0.74 -11.68 -31.78
N ASP A 15 -0.56 -11.47 -31.71
CA ASP A 15 -1.19 -10.57 -30.78
C ASP A 15 -0.81 -10.96 -29.36
N GLY A 16 -0.02 -10.10 -28.72
CA GLY A 16 0.19 -10.11 -27.29
C GLY A 16 -1.12 -9.75 -26.61
N SER A 17 -1.83 -10.76 -26.13
CA SER A 17 -3.00 -10.59 -25.27
C SER A 17 -2.57 -9.82 -24.03
N ALA A 18 -2.86 -8.51 -24.01
CA ALA A 18 -2.87 -7.73 -22.79
C ALA A 18 -3.95 -8.35 -21.90
N GLY A 19 -3.52 -9.03 -20.83
CA GLY A 19 -4.42 -9.56 -19.83
C GLY A 19 -5.26 -8.42 -19.28
N THR A 20 -6.52 -8.35 -19.66
CA THR A 20 -7.52 -7.59 -18.98
C THR A 20 -7.59 -8.12 -17.56
N TYR A 21 -7.09 -7.34 -16.61
CA TYR A 21 -7.39 -7.56 -15.20
C TYR A 21 -8.90 -7.40 -15.07
N GLY A 22 -9.59 -8.53 -14.99
CA GLY A 22 -11.02 -8.56 -14.75
C GLY A 22 -11.30 -7.85 -13.44
N ASP A 23 -12.10 -6.83 -13.55
CA ASP A 23 -12.67 -6.06 -12.46
C ASP A 23 -13.57 -7.01 -11.67
N SER A 24 -13.01 -7.57 -10.57
CA SER A 24 -13.77 -8.36 -9.61
C SER A 24 -14.30 -7.47 -8.50
N ASP A 25 -14.97 -6.38 -8.88
CA ASP A 25 -15.55 -5.40 -7.94
C ASP A 25 -16.65 -6.01 -7.06
N ASP A 26 -17.24 -7.13 -7.44
CA ASP A 26 -18.35 -7.75 -6.70
C ASP A 26 -17.97 -8.39 -5.35
N ALA A 27 -16.69 -8.63 -5.08
CA ALA A 27 -16.25 -9.22 -3.82
C ALA A 27 -15.79 -8.19 -2.77
N ARG A 28 -15.65 -6.92 -3.15
CA ARG A 28 -15.25 -5.81 -2.27
C ARG A 28 -16.45 -4.99 -1.78
N SER A 29 -17.62 -5.52 -1.82
CA SER A 29 -18.88 -4.83 -1.49
C SER A 29 -19.00 -4.30 -0.03
N ALA A 30 -17.98 -4.49 0.78
CA ALA A 30 -17.91 -3.98 2.15
C ALA A 30 -16.77 -2.98 2.38
N GLN A 31 -16.18 -2.42 1.33
CA GLN A 31 -15.13 -1.42 1.51
C GLN A 31 -15.73 -0.08 1.89
N ALA A 32 -15.37 0.42 3.09
CA ALA A 32 -15.79 1.74 3.54
C ALA A 32 -15.32 2.82 2.55
N THR A 33 -16.17 3.78 2.30
CA THR A 33 -15.89 4.94 1.45
C THR A 33 -15.62 6.19 2.31
N ILE A 34 -15.12 7.25 1.71
CA ILE A 34 -14.95 8.54 2.40
C ILE A 34 -16.28 9.05 2.99
N ALA A 35 -17.41 8.72 2.36
CA ALA A 35 -18.73 9.12 2.83
C ALA A 35 -19.16 8.43 4.14
N ASP A 36 -18.56 7.27 4.45
CA ASP A 36 -18.83 6.52 5.67
C ASP A 36 -18.04 7.04 6.88
N ILE A 37 -17.09 7.94 6.65
CA ILE A 37 -16.28 8.54 7.72
C ILE A 37 -17.09 9.60 8.44
N PRO A 38 -17.41 9.43 9.74
CA PRO A 38 -18.15 10.43 10.48
C PRO A 38 -17.32 11.70 10.71
N ALA A 39 -18.01 12.78 11.13
CA ALA A 39 -17.32 13.99 11.52
C ALA A 39 -16.33 13.73 12.66
N TYR A 40 -15.19 14.43 12.62
CA TYR A 40 -14.14 14.28 13.62
C TYR A 40 -14.65 14.66 15.03
N THR A 41 -14.47 13.76 15.99
CA THR A 41 -14.91 13.90 17.40
C THR A 41 -13.75 14.02 18.39
N GLY A 42 -12.50 14.08 17.90
CA GLY A 42 -11.29 14.06 18.74
C GLY A 42 -10.66 12.68 18.89
N ALA A 43 -11.31 11.61 18.43
CA ALA A 43 -10.73 10.26 18.45
C ALA A 43 -9.65 10.12 17.37
N LEU A 44 -8.53 9.44 17.72
CA LEU A 44 -7.46 9.14 16.76
C LEU A 44 -7.84 8.06 15.75
N CYS A 45 -8.68 7.14 16.14
CA CYS A 45 -9.20 6.04 15.33
C CYS A 45 -10.68 5.87 15.59
N ILE A 46 -11.40 5.46 14.58
CA ILE A 46 -12.80 5.08 14.65
C ILE A 46 -13.01 3.81 13.85
N ASP A 47 -13.89 2.96 14.33
CA ASP A 47 -14.34 1.83 13.55
C ASP A 47 -15.31 2.30 12.47
N ILE A 48 -14.98 1.97 11.24
CA ILE A 48 -15.89 2.00 10.11
C ILE A 48 -16.10 0.57 9.63
N ASN A 49 -17.25 0.28 9.04
CA ASN A 49 -17.48 -1.06 8.48
C ASN A 49 -17.40 -2.17 9.55
N HIS A 50 -17.74 -1.86 10.81
CA HIS A 50 -17.74 -2.81 11.93
C HIS A 50 -16.40 -3.54 12.12
N GLY A 51 -15.28 -2.90 11.79
CA GLY A 51 -13.95 -3.50 11.88
C GLY A 51 -13.69 -4.64 10.89
N MET A 52 -14.56 -4.81 9.89
CA MET A 52 -14.41 -5.88 8.89
C MET A 52 -13.50 -5.42 7.75
N PRO A 53 -12.34 -6.06 7.56
CA PRO A 53 -11.48 -5.74 6.43
C PRO A 53 -12.13 -6.22 5.12
N GLY A 54 -11.99 -5.43 4.05
CA GLY A 54 -12.42 -5.81 2.69
C GLY A 54 -11.52 -6.87 2.05
N VAL A 55 -11.15 -7.91 2.80
CA VAL A 55 -10.28 -9.00 2.35
C VAL A 55 -11.13 -10.17 1.90
N THR A 56 -10.86 -10.70 0.72
CA THR A 56 -11.57 -11.85 0.17
C THR A 56 -10.96 -13.18 0.63
N ALA A 57 -11.73 -14.25 0.52
CA ALA A 57 -11.21 -15.61 0.75
C ALA A 57 -10.05 -15.95 -0.21
N GLN A 58 -10.08 -15.41 -1.43
CA GLN A 58 -9.00 -15.58 -2.40
C GLN A 58 -7.71 -14.87 -1.95
N ASP A 59 -7.82 -13.67 -1.39
CA ASP A 59 -6.66 -12.97 -0.82
C ASP A 59 -6.08 -13.77 0.35
N GLY A 60 -6.92 -14.37 1.19
CA GLY A 60 -6.52 -15.25 2.27
C GLY A 60 -5.85 -16.55 1.83
N ALA A 61 -6.10 -17.02 0.62
CA ALA A 61 -5.48 -18.23 0.06
C ALA A 61 -4.10 -18.00 -0.58
N ARG A 62 -3.71 -16.73 -0.81
CA ARG A 62 -2.38 -16.38 -1.35
C ARG A 62 -1.31 -16.65 -0.30
N GLY A 63 -0.07 -16.91 -0.77
CA GLY A 63 1.12 -16.83 0.09
C GLY A 63 1.37 -15.40 0.59
N THR A 64 2.43 -15.20 1.34
CA THR A 64 2.88 -13.86 1.76
C THR A 64 3.24 -13.01 0.54
N PHE A 65 2.87 -11.74 0.58
CA PHE A 65 3.19 -10.78 -0.48
C PHE A 65 3.10 -9.35 0.05
N MET A 66 3.74 -8.44 -0.67
CA MET A 66 3.52 -7.00 -0.58
C MET A 66 3.26 -6.44 -1.98
N GLN A 67 2.25 -5.62 -2.10
CA GLN A 67 1.87 -4.98 -3.35
C GLN A 67 1.53 -3.51 -3.09
N VAL A 68 2.10 -2.62 -3.89
CA VAL A 68 1.81 -1.18 -3.86
C VAL A 68 1.48 -0.72 -5.27
N SER A 69 0.51 0.17 -5.38
CA SER A 69 0.15 0.80 -6.65
C SER A 69 1.24 1.74 -7.13
N VAL A 70 1.23 2.07 -8.41
CA VAL A 70 2.01 3.19 -8.94
C VAL A 70 1.50 4.49 -8.34
N LEU A 71 2.37 5.49 -8.23
CA LEU A 71 1.98 6.84 -7.83
C LEU A 71 1.02 7.42 -8.87
N ASP A 72 0.06 8.20 -8.41
CA ASP A 72 -0.83 8.94 -9.30
C ASP A 72 -0.11 10.17 -9.93
N PHE A 73 -0.85 10.94 -10.73
CA PHE A 73 -0.31 12.12 -11.41
C PHE A 73 0.26 13.19 -10.44
N ASP A 74 -0.27 13.27 -9.22
CA ASP A 74 0.20 14.19 -8.19
C ASP A 74 1.29 13.59 -7.29
N GLY A 75 1.80 12.40 -7.64
CA GLY A 75 2.80 11.67 -6.84
C GLY A 75 2.25 11.09 -5.54
N ARG A 76 0.94 10.88 -5.43
CA ARG A 76 0.31 10.30 -4.24
C ARG A 76 0.33 8.77 -4.32
N CYS A 77 0.52 8.12 -3.17
CA CYS A 77 0.40 6.68 -3.07
C CYS A 77 -1.06 6.24 -3.33
N GLY A 78 -1.21 5.16 -4.06
CA GLY A 78 -2.46 4.44 -4.18
C GLY A 78 -2.58 3.33 -3.14
N THR A 79 -3.23 2.22 -3.51
CA THR A 79 -3.41 1.08 -2.62
C THR A 79 -2.08 0.44 -2.24
N ALA A 80 -1.90 0.19 -0.94
CA ALA A 80 -0.89 -0.69 -0.40
C ALA A 80 -1.60 -1.89 0.22
N PHE A 81 -1.25 -3.10 -0.22
CA PHE A 81 -1.89 -4.33 0.21
C PHE A 81 -0.83 -5.41 0.44
N ALA A 82 -0.90 -6.08 1.59
CA ALA A 82 0.05 -7.12 1.92
C ALA A 82 -0.62 -8.25 2.69
N ARG A 83 -0.12 -9.45 2.49
CA ARG A 83 -0.28 -10.56 3.42
C ARG A 83 1.04 -10.76 4.14
N ILE A 84 1.03 -10.49 5.43
CA ILE A 84 2.20 -10.57 6.29
C ILE A 84 2.29 -11.97 6.90
N GLY A 85 3.49 -12.48 7.00
CA GLY A 85 3.81 -13.75 7.65
C GLY A 85 5.20 -13.69 8.29
N PRO A 86 5.63 -14.75 8.96
CA PRO A 86 6.94 -14.79 9.63
C PRO A 86 8.12 -14.50 8.70
N ASP A 87 7.97 -14.83 7.42
CA ASP A 87 8.97 -14.62 6.37
C ASP A 87 9.04 -13.18 5.86
N THR A 88 8.04 -12.35 6.14
CA THR A 88 8.02 -10.94 5.75
C THR A 88 8.38 -9.99 6.89
N VAL A 89 8.16 -10.41 8.14
CA VAL A 89 8.47 -9.58 9.31
C VAL A 89 9.97 -9.34 9.38
N SER A 90 10.34 -8.07 9.38
CA SER A 90 11.73 -7.65 9.41
C SER A 90 12.19 -7.34 10.84
N ASN A 91 13.33 -7.90 11.22
CA ASN A 91 14.07 -7.53 12.43
C ASN A 91 15.23 -6.57 12.12
N GLU A 92 15.38 -6.17 10.87
CA GLU A 92 16.44 -5.27 10.46
C GLU A 92 16.15 -3.83 10.94
N LYS A 93 17.22 -3.14 11.28
CA LYS A 93 17.11 -1.72 11.61
C LYS A 93 16.70 -0.93 10.37
N ARG A 94 15.68 -0.11 10.49
CA ARG A 94 15.26 0.80 9.43
C ARG A 94 16.42 1.71 9.01
N GLY A 95 16.65 1.78 7.70
CA GLY A 95 17.63 2.66 7.09
C GLY A 95 17.15 4.11 6.99
N ASP A 96 18.01 4.97 6.48
CA ASP A 96 17.66 6.36 6.19
C ASP A 96 16.64 6.44 5.04
N ILE A 97 15.58 7.20 5.25
CA ILE A 97 14.52 7.48 4.27
C ILE A 97 14.38 8.99 4.01
N SER A 98 15.35 9.79 4.43
CA SER A 98 15.31 11.26 4.35
C SER A 98 15.24 11.79 2.91
N GLN A 99 15.77 11.04 1.96
CA GLN A 99 15.76 11.36 0.54
C GLN A 99 14.38 11.22 -0.12
N VAL A 100 13.44 10.48 0.49
CA VAL A 100 12.07 10.36 -0.06
C VAL A 100 11.25 11.56 0.38
N HIS A 101 10.62 12.23 -0.58
CA HIS A 101 9.72 13.35 -0.35
C HIS A 101 8.33 13.00 -0.87
N PRO A 102 7.47 12.39 -0.04
CA PRO A 102 6.11 12.05 -0.46
C PRO A 102 5.31 13.29 -0.88
N SER A 103 4.25 13.09 -1.65
CA SER A 103 3.37 14.19 -2.05
C SER A 103 2.94 15.04 -0.86
N GLY A 104 2.98 16.36 -1.00
CA GLY A 104 2.68 17.32 0.07
C GLY A 104 3.76 17.48 1.15
N TRP A 105 4.98 16.93 0.93
CA TRP A 105 6.06 17.04 1.91
C TRP A 105 6.55 18.48 2.07
N VAL A 106 6.08 19.13 3.13
CA VAL A 106 6.57 20.46 3.56
C VAL A 106 6.70 20.46 5.08
N GLN A 107 7.90 20.18 5.59
CA GLN A 107 8.13 20.09 7.04
C GLN A 107 7.82 21.40 7.76
N ARG A 108 7.18 21.28 8.91
CA ARG A 108 6.82 22.37 9.81
C ARG A 108 7.24 22.02 11.24
N LYS A 109 7.56 23.04 12.03
CA LYS A 109 7.94 22.90 13.43
C LYS A 109 6.92 23.59 14.31
N TYR A 110 6.48 22.90 15.34
CA TYR A 110 5.57 23.44 16.35
C TYR A 110 5.97 22.92 17.73
N SER A 111 6.04 23.80 18.72
CA SER A 111 6.44 23.44 20.10
C SER A 111 5.42 22.53 20.82
N PHE A 112 4.19 22.46 20.34
CA PHE A 112 3.14 21.58 20.88
C PHE A 112 3.13 20.19 20.25
N VAL A 113 4.01 19.92 19.29
CA VAL A 113 4.17 18.60 18.67
C VAL A 113 5.36 17.90 19.28
N ASP A 114 5.20 16.64 19.66
CA ASP A 114 6.30 15.80 20.12
C ASP A 114 7.40 15.74 19.06
N ASP A 115 8.68 15.85 19.49
CA ASP A 115 9.85 16.00 18.61
C ASP A 115 9.82 17.25 17.72
N VAL A 116 8.91 18.18 17.97
CA VAL A 116 8.78 19.48 17.27
C VAL A 116 8.41 19.38 15.79
N MET A 117 8.67 18.28 15.12
CA MET A 117 8.42 18.07 13.69
C MET A 117 6.99 17.60 13.44
N LEU A 118 6.18 18.43 12.74
CA LEU A 118 4.77 18.10 12.47
C LEU A 118 4.60 16.88 11.59
N TYR A 119 5.43 16.74 10.55
CA TYR A 119 5.26 15.69 9.55
C TYR A 119 6.33 14.61 9.65
N ASN A 120 5.88 13.39 9.43
CA ASN A 120 6.69 12.19 9.30
C ASN A 120 6.52 11.59 7.91
N ARG A 121 7.52 10.86 7.46
CA ARG A 121 7.39 9.90 6.36
C ARG A 121 6.78 8.65 6.93
N SER A 122 5.49 8.47 6.70
CA SER A 122 4.71 7.36 7.25
C SER A 122 4.63 6.23 6.23
N HIS A 123 5.02 5.02 6.63
CA HIS A 123 4.83 3.84 5.79
C HIS A 123 3.35 3.44 5.78
N LEU A 124 2.80 3.12 4.61
CA LEU A 124 1.46 2.51 4.49
C LEU A 124 1.46 1.08 5.02
N ILE A 125 2.47 0.29 4.64
CA ILE A 125 2.80 -0.99 5.27
C ILE A 125 4.11 -0.81 6.02
N ALA A 126 4.10 -1.02 7.33
CA ALA A 126 5.23 -0.73 8.20
C ALA A 126 6.49 -1.51 7.82
N HIS A 127 7.66 -0.88 7.94
CA HIS A 127 8.96 -1.52 7.71
C HIS A 127 9.10 -2.83 8.50
N GLN A 128 8.68 -2.85 9.76
CA GLN A 128 8.75 -4.05 10.60
C GLN A 128 7.89 -5.22 10.09
N LEU A 129 6.91 -4.98 9.23
CA LEU A 129 6.01 -6.00 8.70
C LEU A 129 6.45 -6.55 7.34
N CYS A 130 7.19 -5.76 6.55
CA CYS A 130 7.51 -6.13 5.17
C CYS A 130 8.96 -5.86 4.74
N GLY A 131 9.79 -5.26 5.60
CA GLY A 131 11.18 -4.92 5.28
C GLY A 131 11.36 -3.75 4.31
N GLU A 132 10.29 -3.21 3.73
CA GLU A 132 10.36 -2.08 2.80
C GLU A 132 10.82 -0.81 3.50
N ASN A 133 11.87 -0.17 3.00
CA ASN A 133 12.47 1.00 3.62
C ASN A 133 12.13 2.30 2.89
N ALA A 134 12.81 2.62 1.81
CA ALA A 134 12.73 3.91 1.11
C ALA A 134 11.86 3.84 -0.17
N ASN A 135 10.85 2.98 -0.17
CA ASN A 135 9.93 2.86 -1.29
C ASN A 135 8.94 4.03 -1.32
N GLU A 136 9.07 4.91 -2.31
CA GLU A 136 8.20 6.08 -2.47
C GLU A 136 6.72 5.73 -2.62
N LYS A 137 6.39 4.53 -3.13
CA LYS A 137 5.01 4.04 -3.29
C LYS A 137 4.39 3.53 -1.99
N ASN A 138 5.20 3.43 -0.94
CA ASN A 138 4.80 2.99 0.39
C ASN A 138 4.97 4.09 1.45
N LEU A 139 5.33 5.31 1.05
CA LEU A 139 5.60 6.42 1.97
C LEU A 139 4.66 7.60 1.69
N ILE A 140 3.96 8.05 2.72
CA ILE A 140 3.08 9.22 2.67
C ILE A 140 3.54 10.30 3.64
N THR A 141 3.11 11.53 3.40
CA THR A 141 3.24 12.62 4.38
C THR A 141 2.15 12.48 5.44
N GLY A 142 2.51 11.99 6.62
CA GLY A 142 1.62 11.88 7.77
C GLY A 142 1.99 12.85 8.88
N THR A 143 1.04 13.23 9.73
CA THR A 143 1.39 13.98 10.94
C THR A 143 2.13 13.09 11.94
N ARG A 144 2.89 13.69 12.85
CA ARG A 144 3.56 12.96 13.93
C ARG A 144 2.58 12.10 14.73
N THR A 145 1.46 12.67 15.15
CA THR A 145 0.44 11.97 15.92
C THR A 145 -0.18 10.81 15.12
N PHE A 146 -0.51 11.04 13.87
CA PHE A 146 -1.04 10.00 12.99
C PHE A 146 -0.06 8.82 12.87
N ASN A 147 1.21 9.12 12.59
CA ASN A 147 2.24 8.09 12.40
C ASN A 147 2.61 7.37 13.71
N ALA A 148 2.95 8.14 14.76
CA ALA A 148 3.56 7.58 15.96
C ALA A 148 2.56 7.09 17.02
N VAL A 149 1.29 7.42 16.88
CA VAL A 149 0.23 6.99 17.79
C VAL A 149 -0.85 6.20 17.03
N GLY A 150 -1.45 6.80 15.99
CA GLY A 150 -2.53 6.17 15.25
C GLY A 150 -2.10 4.91 14.51
N MET A 151 -1.09 5.01 13.65
CA MET A 151 -0.63 3.88 12.84
C MET A 151 0.14 2.85 13.67
N LEU A 152 1.08 3.30 14.50
CA LEU A 152 1.98 2.42 15.26
C LEU A 152 1.23 1.38 16.08
N TYR A 153 0.10 1.74 16.69
CA TYR A 153 -0.72 0.80 17.45
C TYR A 153 -1.14 -0.43 16.62
N TYR A 154 -1.61 -0.21 15.40
CA TYR A 154 -2.04 -1.31 14.52
C TYR A 154 -0.87 -2.05 13.90
N GLU A 155 0.23 -1.38 13.65
CA GLU A 155 1.47 -2.00 13.16
C GLU A 155 2.04 -2.98 14.20
N GLU A 156 2.07 -2.58 15.46
CA GLU A 156 2.50 -3.44 16.58
C GLU A 156 1.54 -4.60 16.78
N LEU A 157 0.23 -4.35 16.80
CA LEU A 157 -0.79 -5.38 16.94
C LEU A 157 -0.64 -6.47 15.85
N GLY A 158 -0.48 -6.05 14.58
CA GLY A 158 -0.27 -6.96 13.46
C GLY A 158 1.05 -7.74 13.57
N GLY A 159 2.12 -7.05 13.93
CA GLY A 159 3.43 -7.66 14.13
C GLY A 159 3.45 -8.67 15.27
N ASP A 160 2.83 -8.37 16.40
CA ASP A 160 2.72 -9.27 17.55
C ASP A 160 1.87 -10.49 17.22
N TYR A 161 0.78 -10.29 16.49
CA TYR A 161 -0.05 -11.39 16.01
C TYR A 161 0.78 -12.37 15.17
N VAL A 162 1.48 -11.89 14.15
CA VAL A 162 2.30 -12.75 13.27
C VAL A 162 3.42 -13.44 14.04
N ARG A 163 4.12 -12.71 14.92
CA ARG A 163 5.19 -13.31 15.75
C ARG A 163 4.70 -14.38 16.70
N SER A 164 3.45 -14.32 17.16
CA SER A 164 2.89 -15.24 18.12
C SER A 164 2.17 -16.44 17.48
N THR A 165 1.67 -16.30 16.27
CA THR A 165 0.85 -17.34 15.61
C THR A 165 1.55 -18.01 14.43
N GLY A 166 2.56 -17.42 13.85
CA GLY A 166 3.28 -17.93 12.68
C GLY A 166 2.60 -17.54 11.39
#